data_1c69b28a4428e5be69b821f222a09523
#
_entry.id   1c69b28a4428e5be69b821f222a09523
#
_cell.length_a   1.000
_cell.length_b   1.000
_cell.length_c   1.000
_cell.angle_alpha   90.00
_cell.angle_beta   90.00
_cell.angle_gamma   90.00
#
_symmetry.space_group_name_H-M   'P 1'
#
loop_
_entity.id
_entity.type
_entity.pdbx_description
1 polymer ?
#
loop_
_entity_poly.entity_id
_entity_poly.type
_entity_poly.pdbx_seq_one_letter_code
_entity_poly.pdbx_strand_id
1 'polypeptide(L)'
;DQAGLNMDKEDATRVAVLIGSGVGGIQTLSQQFDVMREKGPTRVNPFLIPMMLTDLAGGQVSMLIGAKGPNFSVVSACATGADSIGEAKAMIERGQADVAIAGGTEAGVCEIAVAGFNACMALSKRNDDPQGASRPFDAERDGFVLGEGAGVLVLESIEHAMERGAEPLAELAGYGATSDAHHVTQPGPGGIGAARAMTIAVEQAGIEPGQVDYINAHGTSTPLNDKTETEAMKTAFGDAVTNVPVSSTKSMTGHLLGAAGGVEAAISVMAIAKSAIPPTINLQNPDPDCDLDYTPNHV
;
A
#
# COMPACT_ATOMS: atom_id res chain seq x y z
N ASP A 1 -9.42 -2.20 18.35
CA ASP A 1 -10.32 -1.25 19.06
C ASP A 1 -11.37 -0.67 18.13
N GLN A 2 -11.02 -0.07 16.98
CA GLN A 2 -12.02 0.57 16.09
C GLN A 2 -13.02 -0.43 15.50
N ALA A 3 -12.56 -1.62 15.08
CA ALA A 3 -13.44 -2.66 14.54
C ALA A 3 -14.35 -3.30 15.59
N GLY A 4 -14.11 -3.07 16.89
CA GLY A 4 -14.88 -3.67 17.98
C GLY A 4 -14.77 -5.20 18.05
N LEU A 5 -13.79 -5.81 17.36
CA LEU A 5 -13.58 -7.26 17.36
C LEU A 5 -13.13 -7.72 18.75
N ASN A 6 -13.82 -8.71 19.30
CA ASN A 6 -13.50 -9.29 20.60
C ASN A 6 -13.05 -10.75 20.42
N MET A 7 -11.76 -10.99 20.47
CA MET A 7 -11.16 -12.31 20.26
C MET A 7 -11.62 -13.40 21.23
N ASP A 8 -12.12 -13.04 22.43
CA ASP A 8 -12.71 -13.99 23.38
C ASP A 8 -14.04 -14.60 22.89
N LYS A 9 -14.64 -13.99 21.88
CA LYS A 9 -15.92 -14.43 21.28
C LYS A 9 -15.73 -15.06 19.91
N GLU A 10 -14.53 -14.99 19.35
CA GLU A 10 -14.21 -15.47 18.00
C GLU A 10 -13.69 -16.91 18.03
N ASP A 11 -13.96 -17.65 16.97
CA ASP A 11 -13.15 -18.84 16.69
C ASP A 11 -11.77 -18.39 16.19
N ALA A 12 -10.79 -18.44 17.08
CA ALA A 12 -9.44 -18.00 16.76
C ALA A 12 -8.83 -18.71 15.53
N THR A 13 -9.29 -19.91 15.20
CA THR A 13 -8.83 -20.68 14.02
C THR A 13 -9.40 -20.15 12.71
N ARG A 14 -10.42 -19.28 12.78
CA ARG A 14 -11.07 -18.62 11.66
C ARG A 14 -10.62 -17.17 11.50
N VAL A 15 -9.69 -16.67 12.31
CA VAL A 15 -9.12 -15.33 12.24
C VAL A 15 -7.74 -15.41 11.57
N ALA A 16 -7.64 -14.90 10.34
CA ALA A 16 -6.41 -14.82 9.57
C ALA A 16 -5.63 -13.52 9.85
N VAL A 17 -4.31 -13.54 9.63
CA VAL A 17 -3.46 -12.34 9.72
C VAL A 17 -2.53 -12.29 8.51
N LEU A 18 -2.71 -11.29 7.63
CA LEU A 18 -1.93 -11.07 6.43
C LEU A 18 -1.34 -9.66 6.45
N ILE A 19 -0.22 -9.47 7.12
CA ILE A 19 0.49 -8.19 7.19
C ILE A 19 1.86 -8.38 6.56
N GLY A 20 2.07 -7.71 5.42
CA GLY A 20 3.31 -7.82 4.67
C GLY A 20 4.25 -6.62 4.89
N SER A 21 5.53 -6.84 4.59
CA SER A 21 6.57 -5.80 4.50
C SER A 21 7.32 -6.00 3.19
N GLY A 22 7.65 -4.90 2.50
CA GLY A 22 8.33 -4.96 1.21
C GLY A 22 9.80 -5.34 1.33
N VAL A 23 10.50 -4.84 2.35
CA VAL A 23 11.94 -5.06 2.54
C VAL A 23 12.29 -5.76 3.85
N GLY A 24 11.34 -5.95 4.75
CA GLY A 24 11.57 -6.59 6.04
C GLY A 24 12.58 -5.86 6.93
N GLY A 25 13.29 -6.59 7.76
CA GLY A 25 14.21 -6.04 8.76
C GLY A 25 15.56 -5.59 8.21
N ILE A 26 15.59 -4.81 7.12
CA ILE A 26 16.81 -4.33 6.45
C ILE A 26 17.74 -3.56 7.40
N GLN A 27 17.18 -2.75 8.31
CA GLN A 27 17.96 -2.03 9.32
C GLN A 27 18.63 -2.99 10.29
N THR A 28 17.89 -3.98 10.78
CA THR A 28 18.44 -5.03 11.66
C THR A 28 19.57 -5.79 10.97
N LEU A 29 19.36 -6.18 9.70
CA LEU A 29 20.38 -6.88 8.92
C LEU A 29 21.66 -6.04 8.80
N SER A 30 21.55 -4.76 8.45
CA SER A 30 22.69 -3.85 8.32
C SER A 30 23.44 -3.74 9.65
N GLN A 31 22.77 -3.47 10.75
CA GLN A 31 23.37 -3.35 12.07
C GLN A 31 24.08 -4.65 12.51
N GLN A 32 23.48 -5.81 12.25
CA GLN A 32 24.08 -7.09 12.63
C GLN A 32 25.25 -7.48 11.73
N PHE A 33 25.31 -6.98 10.52
CA PHE A 33 26.47 -7.08 9.67
C PHE A 33 27.70 -6.37 10.27
N ASP A 34 27.50 -5.17 10.82
CA ASP A 34 28.56 -4.42 11.50
C ASP A 34 28.99 -5.13 12.80
N VAL A 35 28.04 -5.61 13.61
CA VAL A 35 28.37 -6.43 14.80
C VAL A 35 29.20 -7.66 14.42
N MET A 36 28.83 -8.36 13.34
CA MET A 36 29.59 -9.54 12.87
C MET A 36 31.02 -9.18 12.45
N ARG A 37 31.20 -8.06 11.76
CA ARG A 37 32.54 -7.60 11.31
C ARG A 37 33.43 -7.13 12.45
N GLU A 38 32.85 -6.37 13.41
CA GLU A 38 33.60 -5.78 14.52
C GLU A 38 33.87 -6.76 15.68
N LYS A 39 32.88 -7.62 15.98
CA LYS A 39 32.86 -8.43 17.22
C LYS A 39 32.88 -9.94 16.96
N GLY A 40 32.81 -10.35 15.70
CA GLY A 40 32.79 -11.74 15.28
C GLY A 40 31.42 -12.40 15.25
N PRO A 41 31.29 -13.57 14.60
CA PRO A 41 29.99 -14.21 14.32
C PRO A 41 29.24 -14.67 15.57
N THR A 42 29.92 -14.94 16.67
CA THR A 42 29.29 -15.37 17.93
C THR A 42 28.58 -14.24 18.69
N ARG A 43 28.72 -12.99 18.22
CA ARG A 43 28.12 -11.80 18.82
C ARG A 43 26.88 -11.32 18.07
N VAL A 44 26.55 -11.95 16.96
CA VAL A 44 25.32 -11.65 16.21
C VAL A 44 24.09 -11.96 17.09
N ASN A 45 23.09 -11.10 17.02
CA ASN A 45 21.85 -11.25 17.78
C ASN A 45 21.16 -12.59 17.39
N PRO A 46 20.82 -13.45 18.34
CA PRO A 46 20.14 -14.72 18.06
C PRO A 46 18.74 -14.53 17.44
N PHE A 47 18.15 -13.36 17.58
CA PHE A 47 16.87 -13.01 16.97
C PHE A 47 17.01 -12.31 15.59
N LEU A 48 18.24 -12.24 15.03
CA LEU A 48 18.44 -11.63 13.72
C LEU A 48 17.46 -12.16 12.67
N ILE A 49 17.36 -13.48 12.54
CA ILE A 49 16.51 -14.10 11.52
C ILE A 49 15.03 -13.75 11.74
N PRO A 50 14.43 -13.99 12.92
CA PRO A 50 13.05 -13.54 13.16
C PRO A 50 12.84 -12.05 12.92
N MET A 51 13.77 -11.18 13.32
CA MET A 51 13.65 -9.74 13.16
C MET A 51 13.81 -9.26 11.69
N MET A 52 14.28 -10.12 10.80
CA MET A 52 14.49 -9.80 9.39
C MET A 52 13.34 -10.24 8.50
N LEU A 53 12.60 -11.27 8.89
CA LEU A 53 11.56 -11.87 8.06
C LEU A 53 10.36 -10.93 7.88
N THR A 54 9.85 -10.86 6.65
CA THR A 54 8.74 -9.98 6.26
C THR A 54 7.39 -10.37 6.86
N ASP A 55 7.21 -11.65 7.23
CA ASP A 55 5.97 -12.19 7.80
C ASP A 55 5.86 -12.02 9.32
N LEU A 56 6.96 -11.66 9.97
CA LEU A 56 6.98 -11.58 11.44
C LEU A 56 6.14 -10.44 12.00
N ALA A 57 5.85 -9.39 11.23
CA ALA A 57 4.89 -8.38 11.65
C ALA A 57 3.50 -9.01 11.86
N GLY A 58 3.02 -9.79 10.90
CA GLY A 58 1.80 -10.59 11.02
C GLY A 58 1.88 -11.62 12.13
N GLY A 59 3.02 -12.31 12.27
CA GLY A 59 3.27 -13.26 13.34
C GLY A 59 3.17 -12.65 14.74
N GLN A 60 3.73 -11.46 14.96
CA GLN A 60 3.62 -10.74 16.25
C GLN A 60 2.17 -10.31 16.53
N VAL A 61 1.45 -9.81 15.54
CA VAL A 61 0.02 -9.46 15.69
C VAL A 61 -0.79 -10.73 16.03
N SER A 62 -0.57 -11.83 15.33
CA SER A 62 -1.22 -13.11 15.57
C SER A 62 -1.03 -13.59 17.01
N MET A 63 0.21 -13.55 17.51
CA MET A 63 0.52 -13.91 18.92
C MET A 63 -0.13 -12.96 19.93
N LEU A 64 -0.14 -11.66 19.61
CA LEU A 64 -0.70 -10.63 20.49
C LEU A 64 -2.20 -10.79 20.71
N ILE A 65 -2.93 -11.11 19.64
CA ILE A 65 -4.40 -11.21 19.68
C ILE A 65 -4.90 -12.65 19.82
N GLY A 66 -4.01 -13.64 19.75
CA GLY A 66 -4.36 -15.05 19.84
C GLY A 66 -5.00 -15.63 18.57
N ALA A 67 -4.84 -14.98 17.41
CA ALA A 67 -5.34 -15.49 16.13
C ALA A 67 -4.59 -16.77 15.73
N LYS A 68 -5.31 -17.79 15.28
CA LYS A 68 -4.79 -19.14 14.93
C LYS A 68 -5.17 -19.58 13.52
N GLY A 69 -5.81 -18.73 12.76
CA GLY A 69 -6.10 -18.94 11.35
C GLY A 69 -4.84 -18.80 10.49
N PRO A 70 -4.98 -18.78 9.16
CA PRO A 70 -3.86 -18.60 8.25
C PRO A 70 -3.05 -17.34 8.57
N ASN A 71 -1.71 -17.48 8.60
CA ASN A 71 -0.79 -16.37 8.83
C ASN A 71 0.39 -16.50 7.87
N PHE A 72 0.51 -15.55 6.98
CA PHE A 72 1.63 -15.45 6.04
C PHE A 72 1.73 -14.02 5.49
N SER A 73 2.84 -13.70 4.84
CA SER A 73 3.05 -12.40 4.20
C SER A 73 3.01 -12.55 2.68
N VAL A 74 2.25 -11.69 2.04
CA VAL A 74 2.42 -11.40 0.61
C VAL A 74 3.55 -10.38 0.50
N VAL A 75 4.46 -10.55 -0.46
CA VAL A 75 5.56 -9.61 -0.71
C VAL A 75 5.58 -9.27 -2.19
N SER A 76 5.16 -8.06 -2.51
CA SER A 76 5.09 -7.51 -3.86
C SER A 76 5.58 -6.05 -3.91
N ALA A 77 6.67 -5.78 -3.19
CA ALA A 77 7.27 -4.45 -3.07
C ALA A 77 6.22 -3.41 -2.61
N CYS A 78 6.02 -2.33 -3.40
CA CYS A 78 5.08 -1.26 -3.05
C CYS A 78 3.60 -1.71 -3.04
N ALA A 79 3.25 -2.81 -3.69
CA ALA A 79 1.89 -3.36 -3.72
C ALA A 79 1.58 -4.29 -2.53
N THR A 80 2.57 -4.61 -1.69
CA THR A 80 2.46 -5.59 -0.59
C THR A 80 1.22 -5.41 0.27
N GLY A 81 0.93 -4.17 0.69
CA GLY A 81 -0.24 -3.90 1.53
C GLY A 81 -1.58 -4.11 0.80
N ALA A 82 -1.67 -3.68 -0.44
CA ALA A 82 -2.86 -3.87 -1.27
C ALA A 82 -3.08 -5.35 -1.59
N ASP A 83 -2.02 -6.07 -1.96
CA ASP A 83 -2.10 -7.50 -2.26
C ASP A 83 -2.44 -8.34 -1.02
N SER A 84 -1.93 -7.95 0.16
CA SER A 84 -2.32 -8.60 1.43
C SER A 84 -3.81 -8.44 1.71
N ILE A 85 -4.39 -7.27 1.42
CA ILE A 85 -5.83 -7.00 1.55
C ILE A 85 -6.62 -7.80 0.51
N GLY A 86 -6.16 -7.84 -0.75
CA GLY A 86 -6.80 -8.60 -1.82
C GLY A 86 -6.80 -10.11 -1.57
N GLU A 87 -5.70 -10.68 -1.10
CA GLU A 87 -5.61 -12.09 -0.73
C GLU A 87 -6.48 -12.43 0.49
N ALA A 88 -6.57 -11.50 1.47
CA ALA A 88 -7.46 -11.66 2.62
C ALA A 88 -8.94 -11.70 2.19
N LYS A 89 -9.35 -10.81 1.25
CA LYS A 89 -10.69 -10.86 0.64
C LYS A 89 -10.95 -12.23 0.02
N ALA A 90 -10.05 -12.67 -0.85
CA ALA A 90 -10.19 -13.96 -1.53
C ALA A 90 -10.22 -15.15 -0.55
N MET A 91 -9.50 -15.07 0.58
CA MET A 91 -9.52 -16.08 1.63
C MET A 91 -10.87 -16.16 2.34
N ILE A 92 -11.48 -15.01 2.65
CA ILE A 92 -12.83 -14.94 3.24
C ILE A 92 -13.86 -15.47 2.25
N GLU A 93 -13.81 -15.08 0.99
CA GLU A 93 -14.73 -15.56 -0.06
C GLU A 93 -14.65 -17.07 -0.29
N ARG A 94 -13.45 -17.66 -0.14
CA ARG A 94 -13.25 -19.12 -0.19
C ARG A 94 -13.66 -19.84 1.10
N GLY A 95 -14.14 -19.13 2.11
CA GLY A 95 -14.53 -19.71 3.41
C GLY A 95 -13.36 -20.25 4.23
N GLN A 96 -12.13 -19.76 4.01
CA GLN A 96 -10.93 -20.18 4.74
C GLN A 96 -10.75 -19.39 6.06
N ALA A 97 -11.34 -18.21 6.15
CA ALA A 97 -11.41 -17.36 7.33
C ALA A 97 -12.74 -16.63 7.35
N ASP A 98 -13.21 -16.22 8.53
CA ASP A 98 -14.37 -15.36 8.70
C ASP A 98 -13.95 -13.91 8.94
N VAL A 99 -12.76 -13.76 9.55
CA VAL A 99 -12.12 -12.47 9.82
C VAL A 99 -10.69 -12.51 9.31
N ALA A 100 -10.20 -11.42 8.73
CA ALA A 100 -8.80 -11.26 8.37
C ALA A 100 -8.28 -9.88 8.80
N ILE A 101 -7.14 -9.86 9.45
CA ILE A 101 -6.38 -8.65 9.75
C ILE A 101 -5.33 -8.50 8.66
N ALA A 102 -5.52 -7.55 7.75
CA ALA A 102 -4.76 -7.47 6.52
C ALA A 102 -4.25 -6.06 6.23
N GLY A 103 -3.08 -5.99 5.61
CA GLY A 103 -2.46 -4.72 5.24
C GLY A 103 -0.94 -4.83 5.10
N GLY A 104 -0.27 -3.70 5.31
CA GLY A 104 1.17 -3.63 5.17
C GLY A 104 1.83 -2.77 6.23
N THR A 105 3.10 -3.04 6.46
CA THR A 105 3.97 -2.28 7.35
C THR A 105 5.35 -2.13 6.73
N GLU A 106 6.02 -1.03 7.04
CA GLU A 106 7.41 -0.82 6.60
C GLU A 106 8.14 0.10 7.56
N ALA A 107 9.39 -0.24 7.88
CA ALA A 107 10.32 0.57 8.66
C ALA A 107 11.69 0.53 7.98
N GLY A 108 11.75 1.15 6.79
CA GLY A 108 12.88 1.07 5.87
C GLY A 108 13.75 2.34 5.81
N VAL A 109 13.49 3.35 6.65
CA VAL A 109 14.31 4.59 6.65
C VAL A 109 15.60 4.36 7.41
N CYS A 110 16.60 3.83 6.72
CA CYS A 110 17.93 3.58 7.24
C CYS A 110 19.00 3.83 6.16
N GLU A 111 20.25 3.98 6.56
CA GLU A 111 21.35 4.36 5.67
C GLU A 111 21.46 3.47 4.42
N ILE A 112 21.40 2.15 4.59
CA ILE A 112 21.55 1.21 3.47
C ILE A 112 20.36 1.27 2.50
N ALA A 113 19.15 1.47 3.01
CA ALA A 113 17.96 1.60 2.16
C ALA A 113 17.98 2.91 1.37
N VAL A 114 18.28 4.02 2.04
CA VAL A 114 18.45 5.33 1.38
C VAL A 114 19.55 5.26 0.34
N ALA A 115 20.70 4.67 0.66
CA ALA A 115 21.79 4.49 -0.29
C ALA A 115 21.38 3.64 -1.50
N GLY A 116 20.65 2.55 -1.27
CA GLY A 116 20.14 1.66 -2.31
C GLY A 116 19.17 2.36 -3.26
N PHE A 117 18.15 3.02 -2.73
CA PHE A 117 17.17 3.77 -3.54
C PHE A 117 17.80 4.97 -4.25
N ASN A 118 18.78 5.63 -3.63
CA ASN A 118 19.52 6.71 -4.26
C ASN A 118 20.40 6.19 -5.42
N ALA A 119 21.01 5.02 -5.26
CA ALA A 119 21.78 4.37 -6.34
C ALA A 119 20.90 4.01 -7.55
N CYS A 120 19.62 3.68 -7.32
CA CYS A 120 18.62 3.48 -8.37
C CYS A 120 18.09 4.80 -8.96
N MET A 121 18.52 5.95 -8.46
CA MET A 121 18.00 7.28 -8.82
C MET A 121 16.49 7.43 -8.60
N ALA A 122 15.95 6.78 -7.59
CA ALA A 122 14.52 6.75 -7.30
C ALA A 122 14.07 7.82 -6.32
N LEU A 123 14.98 8.35 -5.48
CA LEU A 123 14.67 9.34 -4.46
C LEU A 123 14.76 10.78 -4.99
N SER A 124 13.88 11.63 -4.49
CA SER A 124 13.99 13.07 -4.67
C SER A 124 15.30 13.60 -4.09
N LYS A 125 15.89 14.57 -4.77
CA LYS A 125 17.12 15.27 -4.36
C LYS A 125 16.85 16.66 -3.80
N ARG A 126 15.59 17.03 -3.59
CA ARG A 126 15.14 18.35 -3.13
C ARG A 126 15.36 18.49 -1.61
N ASN A 127 16.63 18.52 -1.19
CA ASN A 127 17.00 18.64 0.22
C ASN A 127 16.95 20.09 0.76
N ASP A 128 16.89 21.07 -0.12
CA ASP A 128 16.72 22.49 0.18
C ASP A 128 15.25 22.88 0.47
N ASP A 129 14.30 22.06 0.03
CA ASP A 129 12.88 22.17 0.32
C ASP A 129 12.27 20.79 0.60
N PRO A 130 12.54 20.15 1.75
CA PRO A 130 12.10 18.80 2.03
C PRO A 130 10.58 18.68 2.15
N GLN A 131 9.86 19.73 2.53
CA GLN A 131 8.39 19.73 2.63
C GLN A 131 7.74 19.75 1.24
N GLY A 132 8.39 20.35 0.24
CA GLY A 132 7.95 20.36 -1.15
C GLY A 132 8.51 19.23 -2.01
N ALA A 133 9.25 18.28 -1.41
CA ALA A 133 9.96 17.24 -2.17
C ALA A 133 9.02 16.17 -2.76
N SER A 134 8.03 15.70 -1.99
CA SER A 134 6.98 14.81 -2.51
C SER A 134 5.92 15.66 -3.21
N ARG A 135 5.92 15.61 -4.54
CA ARG A 135 5.07 16.44 -5.41
C ARG A 135 4.49 15.64 -6.59
N PRO A 136 3.63 14.67 -6.32
CA PRO A 136 3.06 13.84 -7.37
C PRO A 136 2.39 14.67 -8.46
N PHE A 137 2.56 14.26 -9.73
CA PHE A 137 1.98 14.86 -10.94
C PHE A 137 2.47 16.28 -11.26
N ASP A 138 3.37 16.84 -10.46
CA ASP A 138 4.01 18.14 -10.73
C ASP A 138 5.13 17.99 -11.76
N ALA A 139 5.28 18.98 -12.64
CA ALA A 139 6.31 18.98 -13.69
C ALA A 139 7.75 18.98 -13.13
N GLU A 140 7.95 19.48 -11.91
CA GLU A 140 9.25 19.54 -11.25
C GLU A 140 9.52 18.35 -10.29
N ARG A 141 8.70 17.29 -10.33
CA ARG A 141 8.94 16.09 -9.54
C ARG A 141 10.24 15.39 -9.97
N ASP A 142 11.01 14.89 -9.04
CA ASP A 142 12.34 14.33 -9.31
C ASP A 142 12.59 12.97 -8.64
N GLY A 143 11.60 12.41 -7.95
CA GLY A 143 11.71 11.15 -7.22
C GLY A 143 10.79 11.09 -6.02
N PHE A 144 10.69 9.93 -5.39
CA PHE A 144 9.87 9.79 -4.20
C PHE A 144 10.60 10.18 -2.92
N VAL A 145 9.86 10.49 -1.87
CA VAL A 145 10.35 10.65 -0.49
C VAL A 145 10.04 9.36 0.26
N LEU A 146 11.06 8.76 0.87
CA LEU A 146 10.90 7.52 1.64
C LEU A 146 10.14 7.80 2.95
N GLY A 147 9.12 7.01 3.24
CA GLY A 147 8.33 7.06 4.47
C GLY A 147 8.30 5.71 5.18
N GLU A 148 7.83 5.71 6.42
CA GLU A 148 7.62 4.53 7.27
C GLU A 148 6.21 4.55 7.84
N GLY A 149 5.66 3.39 8.13
CA GLY A 149 4.36 3.29 8.79
C GLY A 149 3.72 1.91 8.68
N ALA A 150 2.45 1.87 9.03
CA ALA A 150 1.60 0.69 8.89
C ALA A 150 0.17 1.11 8.60
N GLY A 151 -0.49 0.37 7.71
CA GLY A 151 -1.92 0.47 7.45
C GLY A 151 -2.52 -0.92 7.47
N VAL A 152 -3.50 -1.13 8.36
CA VAL A 152 -4.10 -2.45 8.59
C VAL A 152 -5.62 -2.30 8.68
N LEU A 153 -6.33 -3.15 7.96
CA LEU A 153 -7.79 -3.26 7.99
C LEU A 153 -8.20 -4.55 8.68
N VAL A 154 -9.37 -4.53 9.31
CA VAL A 154 -10.08 -5.72 9.74
C VAL A 154 -11.15 -6.00 8.70
N LEU A 155 -11.00 -7.09 7.96
CA LEU A 155 -11.94 -7.57 6.96
C LEU A 155 -12.78 -8.69 7.57
N GLU A 156 -14.05 -8.72 7.23
CA GLU A 156 -14.99 -9.73 7.70
C GLU A 156 -15.96 -10.11 6.58
N SER A 157 -16.50 -11.33 6.61
CA SER A 157 -17.69 -11.59 5.83
C SER A 157 -18.84 -10.74 6.34
N ILE A 158 -19.77 -10.35 5.47
CA ILE A 158 -20.90 -9.51 5.88
C ILE A 158 -21.79 -10.23 6.92
N GLU A 159 -21.93 -11.55 6.79
CA GLU A 159 -22.68 -12.39 7.72
C GLU A 159 -22.08 -12.30 9.11
N HIS A 160 -20.76 -12.51 9.24
CA HIS A 160 -20.04 -12.43 10.51
C HIS A 160 -20.17 -11.04 11.15
N ALA A 161 -19.96 -9.98 10.36
CA ALA A 161 -20.10 -8.60 10.84
C ALA A 161 -21.51 -8.31 11.37
N MET A 162 -22.54 -8.75 10.65
CA MET A 162 -23.93 -8.58 11.06
C MET A 162 -24.27 -9.39 12.32
N GLU A 163 -23.81 -10.63 12.43
CA GLU A 163 -24.07 -11.50 13.61
C GLU A 163 -23.50 -10.91 14.89
N ARG A 164 -22.34 -10.25 14.85
CA ARG A 164 -21.76 -9.57 16.02
C ARG A 164 -22.24 -8.13 16.19
N GLY A 165 -23.11 -7.61 15.30
CA GLY A 165 -23.66 -6.25 15.36
C GLY A 165 -22.67 -5.16 15.00
N ALA A 166 -21.69 -5.45 14.15
CA ALA A 166 -20.77 -4.44 13.61
C ALA A 166 -21.43 -3.60 12.52
N GLU A 167 -20.95 -2.37 12.39
CA GLU A 167 -21.32 -1.48 11.28
C GLU A 167 -20.11 -1.37 10.34
N PRO A 168 -20.12 -2.05 9.17
CA PRO A 168 -19.02 -1.94 8.19
C PRO A 168 -18.86 -0.50 7.71
N LEU A 169 -17.61 -0.04 7.59
CA LEU A 169 -17.31 1.29 7.09
C LEU A 169 -17.33 1.35 5.55
N ALA A 170 -17.01 0.26 4.90
CA ALA A 170 -17.00 0.10 3.45
C ALA A 170 -17.01 -1.39 3.08
N GLU A 171 -17.34 -1.69 1.84
CA GLU A 171 -17.21 -3.00 1.23
C GLU A 171 -15.93 -3.04 0.36
N LEU A 172 -15.15 -4.10 0.48
CA LEU A 172 -14.05 -4.41 -0.44
C LEU A 172 -14.61 -5.23 -1.61
N ALA A 173 -15.12 -4.53 -2.62
CA ALA A 173 -15.87 -5.13 -3.72
C ALA A 173 -14.98 -5.84 -4.75
N GLY A 174 -13.81 -5.30 -5.07
CA GLY A 174 -12.94 -5.86 -6.11
C GLY A 174 -11.45 -5.75 -5.80
N TYR A 175 -10.67 -6.63 -6.43
CA TYR A 175 -9.21 -6.67 -6.37
C TYR A 175 -8.64 -7.09 -7.71
N GLY A 176 -7.58 -6.45 -8.17
CA GLY A 176 -6.88 -6.80 -9.41
C GLY A 176 -5.37 -6.82 -9.22
N ALA A 177 -4.74 -7.92 -9.58
CA ALA A 177 -3.28 -8.07 -9.61
C ALA A 177 -2.81 -8.50 -11.00
N THR A 178 -1.73 -7.89 -11.47
CA THR A 178 -1.15 -8.14 -12.78
C THR A 178 0.38 -7.99 -12.73
N SER A 179 1.03 -8.35 -13.82
CA SER A 179 2.47 -8.15 -14.00
C SER A 179 2.73 -7.53 -15.37
N ASP A 180 3.66 -6.58 -15.43
CA ASP A 180 4.11 -5.95 -16.67
C ASP A 180 4.96 -6.89 -17.54
N ALA A 181 5.71 -7.80 -16.93
CA ALA A 181 6.71 -8.67 -17.58
C ALA A 181 7.65 -7.88 -18.52
N HIS A 182 8.02 -6.66 -18.11
CA HIS A 182 8.78 -5.71 -18.92
C HIS A 182 10.19 -5.45 -18.40
N HIS A 183 10.33 -4.93 -17.19
CA HIS A 183 11.60 -4.54 -16.58
C HIS A 183 11.57 -4.73 -15.07
N VAL A 184 12.74 -4.86 -14.42
CA VAL A 184 12.83 -5.11 -12.96
C VAL A 184 12.28 -3.94 -12.12
N THR A 185 12.45 -2.70 -12.60
CA THR A 185 12.07 -1.49 -11.83
C THR A 185 11.24 -0.47 -12.61
N GLN A 186 11.20 -0.55 -13.94
CA GLN A 186 10.48 0.43 -14.76
C GLN A 186 9.10 -0.10 -15.13
N PRO A 187 8.06 0.75 -15.06
CA PRO A 187 6.73 0.38 -15.53
C PRO A 187 6.74 0.05 -17.03
N GLY A 188 5.86 -0.83 -17.45
CA GLY A 188 5.65 -1.15 -18.85
C GLY A 188 5.12 0.06 -19.63
N PRO A 189 5.50 0.24 -20.90
CA PRO A 189 5.01 1.34 -21.73
C PRO A 189 3.48 1.43 -21.75
N GLY A 190 2.94 2.63 -21.60
CA GLY A 190 1.50 2.88 -21.61
C GLY A 190 0.77 2.39 -20.36
N GLY A 191 1.48 1.87 -19.34
CA GLY A 191 0.89 1.42 -18.09
C GLY A 191 -0.13 0.27 -18.23
N ILE A 192 0.02 -0.58 -19.24
CA ILE A 192 -0.97 -1.63 -19.58
C ILE A 192 -1.20 -2.60 -18.42
N GLY A 193 -0.14 -2.96 -17.67
CA GLY A 193 -0.28 -3.82 -16.49
C GLY A 193 -1.16 -3.16 -15.43
N ALA A 194 -0.87 -1.91 -15.07
CA ALA A 194 -1.66 -1.13 -14.13
C ALA A 194 -3.11 -0.94 -14.61
N ALA A 195 -3.31 -0.61 -15.89
CA ALA A 195 -4.65 -0.49 -16.47
C ALA A 195 -5.46 -1.80 -16.34
N ARG A 196 -4.83 -2.94 -16.63
CA ARG A 196 -5.46 -4.26 -16.45
C ARG A 196 -5.82 -4.56 -14.99
N ALA A 197 -4.96 -4.19 -14.04
CA ALA A 197 -5.27 -4.37 -12.62
C ALA A 197 -6.51 -3.55 -12.20
N MET A 198 -6.60 -2.29 -12.64
CA MET A 198 -7.77 -1.44 -12.42
C MET A 198 -9.03 -2.04 -13.06
N THR A 199 -8.95 -2.48 -14.33
CA THR A 199 -10.08 -3.11 -15.03
C THR A 199 -10.56 -4.36 -14.31
N ILE A 200 -9.66 -5.26 -13.89
CA ILE A 200 -10.02 -6.47 -13.14
C ILE A 200 -10.71 -6.12 -11.82
N ALA A 201 -10.23 -5.11 -11.09
CA ALA A 201 -10.85 -4.69 -9.84
C ALA A 201 -12.27 -4.15 -10.06
N VAL A 202 -12.48 -3.33 -11.09
CA VAL A 202 -13.80 -2.79 -11.48
C VAL A 202 -14.75 -3.91 -11.92
N GLU A 203 -14.27 -4.85 -12.74
CA GLU A 203 -15.05 -6.01 -13.18
C GLU A 203 -15.44 -6.91 -11.99
N GLN A 204 -14.52 -7.19 -11.06
CA GLN A 204 -14.84 -7.97 -9.85
C GLN A 204 -15.86 -7.26 -8.97
N ALA A 205 -15.78 -5.94 -8.87
CA ALA A 205 -16.74 -5.13 -8.13
C ALA A 205 -18.14 -5.13 -8.78
N GLY A 206 -18.27 -5.56 -10.03
CA GLY A 206 -19.54 -5.58 -10.76
C GLY A 206 -20.08 -4.18 -11.09
N ILE A 207 -19.19 -3.19 -11.22
CA ILE A 207 -19.54 -1.81 -11.55
C ILE A 207 -18.97 -1.41 -12.90
N GLU A 208 -19.50 -0.33 -13.48
CA GLU A 208 -18.97 0.29 -14.69
C GLU A 208 -17.89 1.33 -14.33
N PRO A 209 -16.89 1.59 -15.21
CA PRO A 209 -15.85 2.59 -14.97
C PRO A 209 -16.39 3.99 -14.56
N GLY A 210 -17.52 4.40 -15.10
CA GLY A 210 -18.18 5.67 -14.79
C GLY A 210 -18.85 5.75 -13.42
N GLN A 211 -18.84 4.68 -12.65
CA GLN A 211 -19.36 4.63 -11.28
C GLN A 211 -18.27 4.77 -10.22
N VAL A 212 -17.02 4.97 -10.65
CA VAL A 212 -15.92 5.26 -9.73
C VAL A 212 -15.92 6.75 -9.40
N ASP A 213 -16.04 7.07 -8.12
CA ASP A 213 -16.15 8.45 -7.62
C ASP A 213 -14.82 9.05 -7.17
N TYR A 214 -13.78 8.21 -6.95
CA TYR A 214 -12.47 8.66 -6.47
C TYR A 214 -11.39 7.60 -6.76
N ILE A 215 -10.19 8.07 -7.10
CA ILE A 215 -8.99 7.23 -7.22
C ILE A 215 -7.91 7.73 -6.27
N ASN A 216 -7.51 6.90 -5.31
CA ASN A 216 -6.28 7.10 -4.54
C ASN A 216 -5.12 6.50 -5.34
N ALA A 217 -4.36 7.35 -6.00
CA ALA A 217 -3.33 6.94 -6.94
C ALA A 217 -2.06 6.43 -6.25
N HIS A 218 -1.30 5.62 -6.96
CA HIS A 218 0.07 5.30 -6.55
C HIS A 218 0.93 6.56 -6.45
N GLY A 219 0.93 7.41 -7.49
CA GLY A 219 1.40 8.79 -7.46
C GLY A 219 2.67 9.01 -6.63
N THR A 220 3.79 8.40 -7.05
CA THR A 220 5.03 8.35 -6.24
C THR A 220 5.86 9.62 -6.31
N SER A 221 5.48 10.59 -7.13
CA SER A 221 6.33 11.76 -7.43
C SER A 221 7.59 11.40 -8.24
N THR A 222 7.57 10.28 -8.96
CA THR A 222 8.64 9.94 -9.90
C THR A 222 8.25 10.32 -11.33
N PRO A 223 9.20 10.75 -12.17
CA PRO A 223 8.90 11.17 -13.54
C PRO A 223 8.18 10.11 -14.36
N LEU A 224 8.60 8.83 -14.24
CA LEU A 224 8.04 7.74 -15.03
C LEU A 224 6.69 7.24 -14.49
N ASN A 225 6.58 7.01 -13.17
CA ASN A 225 5.35 6.43 -12.61
C ASN A 225 4.14 7.32 -12.87
N ASP A 226 4.22 8.60 -12.51
CA ASP A 226 3.05 9.48 -12.49
C ASP A 226 2.48 9.68 -13.91
N LYS A 227 3.36 9.81 -14.91
CA LYS A 227 2.96 9.83 -16.32
C LYS A 227 2.33 8.49 -16.74
N THR A 228 3.00 7.38 -16.47
CA THR A 228 2.54 6.04 -16.88
C THR A 228 1.23 5.67 -16.19
N GLU A 229 1.04 6.05 -14.94
CA GLU A 229 -0.20 5.84 -14.20
C GLU A 229 -1.36 6.68 -14.76
N THR A 230 -1.08 7.92 -15.20
CA THR A 230 -2.05 8.74 -15.91
C THR A 230 -2.53 8.05 -17.21
N GLU A 231 -1.59 7.50 -17.99
CA GLU A 231 -1.91 6.72 -19.20
C GLU A 231 -2.73 5.46 -18.86
N ALA A 232 -2.37 4.77 -17.75
CA ALA A 232 -3.08 3.59 -17.28
C ALA A 232 -4.52 3.89 -16.85
N MET A 233 -4.74 4.97 -16.11
CA MET A 233 -6.09 5.42 -15.72
C MET A 233 -6.94 5.75 -16.93
N LYS A 234 -6.40 6.48 -17.91
CA LYS A 234 -7.11 6.76 -19.18
C LYS A 234 -7.47 5.47 -19.94
N THR A 235 -6.58 4.49 -19.94
CA THR A 235 -6.82 3.20 -20.60
C THR A 235 -7.90 2.39 -19.88
N ALA A 236 -7.89 2.37 -18.55
CA ALA A 236 -8.82 1.58 -17.75
C ALA A 236 -10.24 2.16 -17.71
N PHE A 237 -10.35 3.48 -17.61
CA PHE A 237 -11.62 4.16 -17.37
C PHE A 237 -12.17 4.90 -18.63
N GLY A 238 -11.38 5.01 -19.71
CA GLY A 238 -11.77 5.74 -20.91
C GLY A 238 -12.16 7.19 -20.60
N ASP A 239 -13.19 7.70 -21.26
CA ASP A 239 -13.66 9.07 -21.08
C ASP A 239 -14.19 9.35 -19.66
N ALA A 240 -14.58 8.32 -18.91
CA ALA A 240 -15.11 8.47 -17.56
C ALA A 240 -14.08 9.09 -16.60
N VAL A 241 -12.78 8.80 -16.77
CA VAL A 241 -11.72 9.31 -15.88
C VAL A 241 -11.61 10.84 -15.84
N THR A 242 -12.08 11.53 -16.86
CA THR A 242 -12.05 13.01 -16.90
C THR A 242 -12.93 13.66 -15.82
N ASN A 243 -13.88 12.92 -15.25
CA ASN A 243 -14.78 13.38 -14.20
C ASN A 243 -14.50 12.73 -12.84
N VAL A 244 -13.47 11.88 -12.73
CA VAL A 244 -13.11 11.21 -11.49
C VAL A 244 -11.97 11.99 -10.82
N PRO A 245 -12.17 12.54 -9.64
CA PRO A 245 -11.08 13.15 -8.88
C PRO A 245 -10.04 12.06 -8.50
N VAL A 246 -8.79 12.42 -8.70
CA VAL A 246 -7.64 11.58 -8.35
C VAL A 246 -6.82 12.30 -7.29
N SER A 247 -6.25 11.60 -6.32
CA SER A 247 -5.21 12.21 -5.49
C SER A 247 -4.12 11.23 -5.11
N SER A 248 -2.92 11.74 -4.86
CA SER A 248 -1.85 10.97 -4.23
C SER A 248 -1.61 11.45 -2.81
N THR A 249 -1.96 10.62 -1.86
CA THR A 249 -1.68 10.86 -0.44
C THR A 249 -0.20 10.75 -0.09
N LYS A 250 0.63 10.18 -0.99
CA LYS A 250 2.09 10.19 -0.87
C LYS A 250 2.68 11.61 -0.92
N SER A 251 1.94 12.60 -1.40
CA SER A 251 2.32 14.02 -1.26
C SER A 251 2.47 14.44 0.20
N MET A 252 1.72 13.81 1.12
CA MET A 252 1.71 14.10 2.57
C MET A 252 2.51 13.08 3.38
N THR A 253 2.46 11.81 3.02
CA THR A 253 3.04 10.70 3.79
C THR A 253 4.44 10.29 3.32
N GLY A 254 4.83 10.67 2.11
CA GLY A 254 5.91 10.01 1.39
C GLY A 254 5.49 8.60 0.93
N HIS A 255 6.42 7.86 0.36
CA HIS A 255 6.20 6.50 -0.09
C HIS A 255 6.59 5.49 0.98
N LEU A 256 5.61 4.82 1.56
CA LEU A 256 5.79 3.88 2.66
C LEU A 256 6.07 2.44 2.17
N LEU A 257 6.47 2.27 0.92
CA LEU A 257 6.80 0.96 0.33
C LEU A 257 5.71 -0.09 0.60
N GLY A 258 6.05 -1.18 1.30
CA GLY A 258 5.10 -2.25 1.61
C GLY A 258 3.90 -1.83 2.46
N ALA A 259 4.01 -0.77 3.24
CA ALA A 259 2.89 -0.21 4.00
C ALA A 259 1.93 0.64 3.16
N ALA A 260 2.38 1.15 2.00
CA ALA A 260 1.66 2.17 1.23
C ALA A 260 0.21 1.76 0.92
N GLY A 261 0.01 0.58 0.31
CA GLY A 261 -1.33 0.13 -0.05
C GLY A 261 -2.28 -0.05 1.14
N GLY A 262 -1.76 -0.48 2.31
CA GLY A 262 -2.56 -0.60 3.53
C GLY A 262 -3.00 0.76 4.07
N VAL A 263 -2.10 1.75 4.08
CA VAL A 263 -2.41 3.13 4.51
C VAL A 263 -3.38 3.79 3.54
N GLU A 264 -3.16 3.65 2.24
CA GLU A 264 -4.01 4.21 1.19
C GLU A 264 -5.41 3.58 1.18
N ALA A 265 -5.52 2.29 1.43
CA ALA A 265 -6.82 1.63 1.64
C ALA A 265 -7.56 2.20 2.86
N ALA A 266 -6.89 2.37 4.00
CA ALA A 266 -7.47 2.98 5.19
C ALA A 266 -7.91 4.43 4.92
N ILE A 267 -7.12 5.22 4.20
CA ILE A 267 -7.48 6.58 3.80
C ILE A 267 -8.69 6.57 2.86
N SER A 268 -8.76 5.65 1.91
CA SER A 268 -9.91 5.53 0.99
C SER A 268 -11.19 5.16 1.73
N VAL A 269 -11.14 4.23 2.70
CA VAL A 269 -12.27 3.93 3.59
C VAL A 269 -12.70 5.17 4.38
N MET A 270 -11.74 5.96 4.88
CA MET A 270 -12.05 7.21 5.59
C MET A 270 -12.59 8.29 4.67
N ALA A 271 -12.17 8.35 3.40
CA ALA A 271 -12.72 9.25 2.40
C ALA A 271 -14.23 8.96 2.19
N ILE A 272 -14.61 7.69 2.08
CA ILE A 272 -16.01 7.25 2.02
C ILE A 272 -16.75 7.69 3.30
N ALA A 273 -16.23 7.31 4.47
CA ALA A 273 -16.88 7.57 5.76
C ALA A 273 -17.04 9.05 6.09
N LYS A 274 -16.14 9.91 5.57
CA LYS A 274 -16.16 11.36 5.80
C LYS A 274 -16.75 12.15 4.63
N SER A 275 -17.02 11.52 3.49
CA SER A 275 -17.40 12.19 2.24
C SER A 275 -16.43 13.31 1.87
N ALA A 276 -15.13 13.04 1.99
CA ALA A 276 -14.07 14.02 1.76
C ALA A 276 -12.86 13.35 1.06
N ILE A 277 -12.39 13.96 0.00
CA ILE A 277 -11.25 13.48 -0.79
C ILE A 277 -9.98 14.20 -0.30
N PRO A 278 -8.93 13.47 0.13
CA PRO A 278 -7.67 14.10 0.50
C PRO A 278 -6.98 14.70 -0.73
N PRO A 279 -6.31 15.87 -0.61
CA PRO A 279 -5.68 16.51 -1.76
C PRO A 279 -4.33 15.89 -2.12
N THR A 280 -3.87 16.14 -3.34
CA THR A 280 -2.46 16.10 -3.69
C THR A 280 -1.83 17.45 -3.34
N ILE A 281 -1.07 17.52 -2.25
CA ILE A 281 -0.34 18.74 -1.92
C ILE A 281 0.93 18.90 -2.77
N ASN A 282 1.51 20.08 -2.82
CA ASN A 282 2.71 20.43 -3.59
C ASN A 282 2.55 20.38 -5.13
N LEU A 283 1.35 20.19 -5.63
CA LEU A 283 1.06 20.30 -7.06
C LEU A 283 0.90 21.78 -7.43
N GLN A 284 2.00 22.41 -7.82
CA GLN A 284 2.08 23.84 -8.16
C GLN A 284 2.18 24.07 -9.66
N ASN A 285 2.91 23.20 -10.35
CA ASN A 285 3.16 23.25 -11.78
C ASN A 285 2.66 21.93 -12.42
N PRO A 286 1.38 21.81 -12.80
CA PRO A 286 0.86 20.58 -13.38
C PRO A 286 1.69 20.14 -14.60
N ASP A 287 2.06 18.86 -14.64
CA ASP A 287 2.76 18.29 -15.78
C ASP A 287 1.75 18.09 -16.93
N PRO A 288 2.03 18.61 -18.17
CA PRO A 288 1.17 18.38 -19.32
C PRO A 288 0.90 16.91 -19.66
N ASP A 289 1.80 16.01 -19.28
CA ASP A 289 1.62 14.56 -19.45
C ASP A 289 0.74 13.95 -18.36
N CYS A 290 0.42 14.71 -17.31
CA CYS A 290 -0.45 14.34 -16.19
C CYS A 290 -1.66 15.29 -16.18
N ASP A 291 -2.62 15.07 -17.07
CA ASP A 291 -3.69 16.02 -17.43
C ASP A 291 -5.08 15.62 -16.88
N LEU A 292 -5.14 14.91 -15.74
CA LEU A 292 -6.37 14.60 -15.01
C LEU A 292 -6.60 15.58 -13.85
N ASP A 293 -7.75 15.48 -13.18
CA ASP A 293 -8.00 16.23 -11.95
C ASP A 293 -7.32 15.52 -10.75
N TYR A 294 -6.18 16.02 -10.35
CA TYR A 294 -5.42 15.48 -9.21
C TYR A 294 -5.77 16.13 -7.87
N THR A 295 -6.92 16.78 -7.76
CA THR A 295 -7.38 17.42 -6.50
C THR A 295 -6.27 18.25 -5.85
N PRO A 296 -5.78 19.32 -6.50
CA PRO A 296 -4.56 20.00 -6.09
C PRO A 296 -4.78 20.84 -4.83
N ASN A 297 -3.96 20.61 -3.79
CA ASN A 297 -3.74 21.43 -2.60
C ASN A 297 -4.94 21.69 -1.68
N HIS A 298 -6.16 21.32 -2.03
CA HIS A 298 -7.38 21.55 -1.22
C HIS A 298 -8.30 20.34 -1.23
N VAL A 299 -8.98 20.12 -0.12
CA VAL A 299 -10.05 19.13 0.07
C VAL A 299 -11.34 19.63 -0.59
#